data_6e2ddc5671f0dab2e8b9b23f60bda85a
#
_entry.id   6e2ddc5671f0dab2e8b9b23f60bda85a
#
_cell.length_a   1.000
_cell.length_b   1.000
_cell.length_c   1.000
_cell.angle_alpha   90.00
_cell.angle_beta   90.00
_cell.angle_gamma   90.00
#
_symmetry.space_group_name_H-M   'P 1'
#
loop_
_entity.id
_entity.type
_entity.pdbx_description
1 polymer ?
#
loop_
_entity_poly.entity_id
_entity_poly.type
_entity_poly.pdbx_seq_one_letter_code
_entity_poly.pdbx_strand_id
1 'polypeptide(L)'
;MIKTFKNEKILARNLALEILKQLKKRGRFVLGCPGGRSLKKTYYYLGQLSYELNISLDQLTIIMMDEYVEKIHGQYKLVNPYSHFSCVRFSKQVIKRLLNYKKNHITSLKTKNILFPDIENPNAYDSIIKKLGGIDIFLLASGSSDG
;
A
#
# COMPACT_ATOMS: atom_id res chain seq x y z
N MET A 1 9.72 -1.42 -20.93
CA MET A 1 9.86 0.00 -21.31
C MET A 1 10.02 0.83 -20.04
N ILE A 2 11.07 1.66 -19.95
CA ILE A 2 11.30 2.60 -18.84
C ILE A 2 10.61 3.92 -19.20
N LYS A 3 9.85 4.49 -18.27
CA LYS A 3 9.23 5.83 -18.39
C LYS A 3 9.84 6.73 -17.34
N THR A 4 10.29 7.92 -17.77
CA THR A 4 10.79 8.96 -16.88
C THR A 4 9.81 10.14 -16.84
N PHE A 5 9.80 10.85 -15.72
CA PHE A 5 8.88 11.97 -15.51
C PHE A 5 9.65 13.19 -15.01
N LYS A 6 9.17 14.38 -15.38
CA LYS A 6 9.83 15.66 -15.10
C LYS A 6 9.99 15.93 -13.58
N ASN A 7 9.07 15.45 -12.78
CA ASN A 7 9.09 15.61 -11.31
C ASN A 7 8.21 14.55 -10.61
N GLU A 8 8.36 14.45 -9.31
CA GLU A 8 7.63 13.52 -8.45
C GLU A 8 6.10 13.67 -8.53
N LYS A 9 5.59 14.90 -8.63
CA LYS A 9 4.14 15.15 -8.71
C LYS A 9 3.53 14.52 -9.96
N ILE A 10 4.20 14.71 -11.12
CA ILE A 10 3.76 14.15 -12.40
C ILE A 10 3.87 12.61 -12.35
N LEU A 11 4.97 12.07 -11.83
CA LEU A 11 5.16 10.64 -11.64
C LEU A 11 4.04 10.05 -10.78
N ALA A 12 3.82 10.59 -9.59
CA ALA A 12 2.82 10.10 -8.64
C ALA A 12 1.39 10.10 -9.22
N ARG A 13 1.02 11.17 -9.94
CA ARG A 13 -0.29 11.27 -10.60
C ARG A 13 -0.45 10.25 -11.72
N ASN A 14 0.56 10.07 -12.59
CA ASN A 14 0.50 9.10 -13.68
C ASN A 14 0.47 7.67 -13.15
N LEU A 15 1.25 7.35 -12.13
CA LEU A 15 1.24 6.04 -11.48
C LEU A 15 -0.14 5.74 -10.86
N ALA A 16 -0.74 6.70 -10.18
CA ALA A 16 -2.09 6.56 -9.63
C ALA A 16 -3.14 6.30 -10.74
N LEU A 17 -3.07 7.03 -11.87
CA LEU A 17 -3.95 6.80 -13.01
C LEU A 17 -3.79 5.39 -13.61
N GLU A 18 -2.55 4.90 -13.74
CA GLU A 18 -2.29 3.55 -14.25
C GLU A 18 -2.88 2.47 -13.34
N ILE A 19 -2.66 2.60 -12.02
CA ILE A 19 -3.25 1.69 -11.02
C ILE A 19 -4.78 1.67 -11.13
N LEU A 20 -5.42 2.84 -11.17
CA LEU A 20 -6.88 2.95 -11.25
C LEU A 20 -7.43 2.40 -12.57
N LYS A 21 -6.74 2.62 -13.68
CA LYS A 21 -7.11 2.06 -14.99
C LYS A 21 -7.10 0.53 -14.96
N GLN A 22 -6.08 -0.06 -14.34
CA GLN A 22 -5.97 -1.52 -14.24
C GLN A 22 -7.00 -2.09 -13.25
N LEU A 23 -7.21 -1.45 -12.10
CA LEU A 23 -8.25 -1.83 -11.15
C LEU A 23 -9.64 -1.83 -11.81
N LYS A 24 -9.98 -0.76 -12.52
CA LYS A 24 -11.27 -0.67 -13.23
C LYS A 24 -11.44 -1.76 -14.29
N LYS A 25 -10.35 -2.09 -15.01
CA LYS A 25 -10.38 -3.13 -16.05
C LYS A 25 -10.54 -4.55 -15.48
N ARG A 26 -9.89 -4.85 -14.36
CA ARG A 26 -9.81 -6.20 -13.79
C ARG A 26 -10.87 -6.50 -12.74
N GLY A 27 -11.49 -5.47 -12.16
CA GLY A 27 -12.43 -5.59 -11.04
C GLY A 27 -11.76 -5.90 -9.70
N ARG A 28 -10.52 -6.40 -9.67
CA ARG A 28 -9.68 -6.61 -8.50
C ARG A 28 -8.24 -6.20 -8.79
N PHE A 29 -7.49 -5.81 -7.77
CA PHE A 29 -6.11 -5.38 -7.94
C PHE A 29 -5.30 -5.57 -6.66
N VAL A 30 -4.10 -6.11 -6.79
CA VAL A 30 -3.17 -6.34 -5.69
C VAL A 30 -1.97 -5.39 -5.84
N LEU A 31 -1.84 -4.46 -4.91
CA LEU A 31 -0.82 -3.43 -4.90
C LEU A 31 0.19 -3.68 -3.78
N GLY A 32 1.44 -3.94 -4.13
CA GLY A 32 2.55 -4.00 -3.18
C GLY A 32 2.98 -2.59 -2.76
N CYS A 33 3.07 -2.34 -1.45
CA CYS A 33 3.38 -1.04 -0.88
C CYS A 33 4.52 -1.13 0.14
N PRO A 34 5.55 -0.29 0.02
CA PRO A 34 6.53 -0.12 1.08
C PRO A 34 5.96 0.73 2.22
N GLY A 35 6.56 0.61 3.40
CA GLY A 35 6.41 1.61 4.46
C GLY A 35 7.04 2.95 4.07
N GLY A 36 6.86 3.98 4.92
CA GLY A 36 7.53 5.26 4.78
C GLY A 36 6.85 6.31 3.90
N ARG A 37 7.49 7.47 3.81
CA ARG A 37 6.86 8.70 3.31
C ARG A 37 7.01 8.93 1.82
N SER A 38 7.96 8.27 1.16
CA SER A 38 8.37 8.55 -0.23
C SER A 38 7.22 8.44 -1.25
N LEU A 39 6.25 7.56 -1.01
CA LEU A 39 5.11 7.36 -1.91
C LEU A 39 3.82 8.06 -1.48
N LYS A 40 3.89 8.92 -0.45
CA LYS A 40 2.70 9.60 0.09
C LYS A 40 1.92 10.38 -0.97
N LYS A 41 2.62 11.01 -1.94
CA LYS A 41 1.96 11.70 -3.06
C LYS A 41 1.22 10.75 -3.98
N THR A 42 1.75 9.55 -4.22
CA THR A 42 1.07 8.52 -5.02
C THR A 42 -0.22 8.08 -4.34
N TYR A 43 -0.19 7.80 -3.03
CA TYR A 43 -1.39 7.45 -2.27
C TYR A 43 -2.43 8.58 -2.27
N TYR A 44 -1.98 9.83 -2.14
CA TYR A 44 -2.86 11.00 -2.23
C TYR A 44 -3.58 11.07 -3.58
N TYR A 45 -2.84 11.00 -4.70
CA TYR A 45 -3.44 11.04 -6.03
C TYR A 45 -4.32 9.81 -6.31
N LEU A 46 -3.94 8.64 -5.81
CA LEU A 46 -4.75 7.43 -5.95
C LEU A 46 -6.13 7.61 -5.30
N GLY A 47 -6.17 8.15 -4.09
CA GLY A 47 -7.43 8.47 -3.40
C GLY A 47 -8.24 9.57 -4.10
N GLN A 48 -7.58 10.69 -4.43
CA GLN A 48 -8.23 11.82 -5.09
C GLN A 48 -8.84 11.42 -6.44
N LEU A 49 -8.03 10.83 -7.33
CA LEU A 49 -8.47 10.43 -8.66
C LEU A 49 -9.52 9.30 -8.63
N SER A 50 -9.42 8.38 -7.66
CA SER A 50 -10.45 7.36 -7.50
C SER A 50 -11.81 7.95 -7.12
N TYR A 51 -11.82 9.04 -6.36
CA TYR A 51 -13.05 9.80 -6.08
C TYR A 51 -13.55 10.55 -7.31
N GLU A 52 -12.68 11.33 -7.98
CA GLU A 52 -13.02 12.13 -9.17
C GLU A 52 -13.54 11.27 -10.33
N LEU A 53 -12.95 10.09 -10.53
CA LEU A 53 -13.32 9.15 -11.60
C LEU A 53 -14.40 8.13 -11.19
N ASN A 54 -14.94 8.25 -9.99
CA ASN A 54 -15.93 7.34 -9.40
C ASN A 54 -15.51 5.85 -9.47
N ILE A 55 -14.24 5.57 -9.12
CA ILE A 55 -13.70 4.21 -9.09
C ILE A 55 -13.71 3.69 -7.65
N SER A 56 -14.38 2.56 -7.40
CA SER A 56 -14.36 1.90 -6.09
C SER A 56 -12.97 1.33 -5.78
N LEU A 57 -12.55 1.40 -4.51
CA LEU A 57 -11.34 0.78 -3.97
C LEU A 57 -11.66 -0.43 -3.07
N ASP A 58 -12.90 -0.89 -3.02
CA ASP A 58 -13.32 -2.03 -2.20
C ASP A 58 -12.67 -3.36 -2.61
N GLN A 59 -12.31 -3.49 -3.89
CA GLN A 59 -11.60 -4.64 -4.47
C GLN A 59 -10.07 -4.44 -4.59
N LEU A 60 -9.55 -3.35 -4.02
CA LEU A 60 -8.10 -3.15 -3.89
C LEU A 60 -7.59 -3.89 -2.66
N THR A 61 -6.53 -4.69 -2.86
CA THR A 61 -5.76 -5.31 -1.78
C THR A 61 -4.38 -4.68 -1.73
N ILE A 62 -3.94 -4.30 -0.53
CA ILE A 62 -2.61 -3.78 -0.25
C ILE A 62 -1.78 -4.89 0.37
N ILE A 63 -0.63 -5.17 -0.21
CA ILE A 63 0.41 -6.05 0.33
C ILE A 63 1.51 -5.16 0.88
N MET A 64 1.65 -5.09 2.20
CA MET A 64 2.74 -4.36 2.83
C MET A 64 4.03 -5.17 2.74
N MET A 65 5.13 -4.49 2.42
CA MET A 65 6.43 -5.14 2.20
C MET A 65 7.01 -5.69 3.50
N ASP A 66 6.86 -4.96 4.59
CA ASP A 66 7.59 -5.18 5.83
C ASP A 66 6.81 -4.70 7.07
N GLU A 67 7.28 -5.12 8.24
CA GLU A 67 7.04 -4.51 9.53
C GLU A 67 8.31 -4.63 10.38
N TYR A 68 8.51 -3.71 11.27
CA TYR A 68 9.63 -3.73 12.21
C TYR A 68 9.43 -4.79 13.30
N VAL A 69 10.54 -5.35 13.73
CA VAL A 69 10.58 -6.30 14.85
C VAL A 69 11.51 -5.78 15.95
N GLU A 70 11.19 -6.12 17.18
CA GLU A 70 12.02 -5.86 18.35
C GLU A 70 12.34 -7.16 19.06
N LYS A 71 13.50 -7.23 19.71
CA LYS A 71 13.93 -8.40 20.47
C LYS A 71 13.61 -8.19 21.94
N ILE A 72 12.62 -8.92 22.47
CA ILE A 72 12.19 -8.86 23.86
C ILE A 72 12.46 -10.20 24.51
N HIS A 73 13.28 -10.22 25.56
CA HIS A 73 13.65 -11.45 26.29
C HIS A 73 14.16 -12.57 25.37
N GLY A 74 14.95 -12.21 24.36
CA GLY A 74 15.53 -13.17 23.40
C GLY A 74 14.62 -13.57 22.25
N GLN A 75 13.35 -13.21 22.24
CA GLN A 75 12.38 -13.50 21.18
C GLN A 75 12.12 -12.28 20.31
N TYR A 76 11.97 -12.49 19.00
CA TYR A 76 11.55 -11.43 18.08
C TYR A 76 10.03 -11.29 18.11
N LYS A 77 9.56 -10.05 18.28
CA LYS A 77 8.14 -9.68 18.25
C LYS A 77 7.93 -8.52 17.33
N LEU A 78 6.74 -8.42 16.73
CA LEU A 78 6.35 -7.22 15.99
C LEU A 78 6.35 -6.02 16.93
N VAL A 79 6.81 -4.89 16.44
CA VAL A 79 6.74 -3.63 17.19
C VAL A 79 5.29 -3.27 17.52
N ASN A 80 5.12 -2.52 18.59
CA ASN A 80 3.81 -2.03 18.96
C ASN A 80 3.17 -1.28 17.75
N PRO A 81 1.97 -1.68 17.28
CA PRO A 81 1.31 -1.08 16.13
C PRO A 81 0.93 0.40 16.32
N TYR A 82 1.13 0.96 17.52
CA TYR A 82 0.98 2.39 17.80
C TYR A 82 2.30 3.15 17.71
N SER A 83 3.43 2.47 17.59
CA SER A 83 4.74 3.10 17.44
C SER A 83 4.79 3.97 16.18
N HIS A 84 5.50 5.10 16.26
CA HIS A 84 5.55 6.07 15.15
C HIS A 84 6.20 5.53 13.87
N PHE A 85 7.05 4.51 13.99
CA PHE A 85 7.73 3.84 12.88
C PHE A 85 7.02 2.56 12.39
N SER A 86 5.95 2.08 13.07
CA SER A 86 5.23 0.88 12.66
C SER A 86 4.61 1.04 11.26
N CYS A 87 4.86 0.06 10.38
CA CYS A 87 4.25 0.00 9.06
C CYS A 87 2.75 -0.29 9.14
N VAL A 88 2.29 -1.04 10.15
CA VAL A 88 0.86 -1.23 10.44
C VAL A 88 0.19 0.10 10.72
N ARG A 89 0.79 0.94 11.59
CA ARG A 89 0.27 2.28 11.87
C ARG A 89 0.27 3.14 10.61
N PHE A 90 1.38 3.17 9.87
CA PHE A 90 1.51 3.94 8.64
C PHE A 90 0.45 3.55 7.61
N SER A 91 0.22 2.28 7.39
CA SER A 91 -0.79 1.82 6.43
C SER A 91 -2.20 2.25 6.80
N LYS A 92 -2.56 2.18 8.08
CA LYS A 92 -3.90 2.56 8.56
C LYS A 92 -4.10 4.07 8.60
N GLN A 93 -3.12 4.81 9.13
CA GLN A 93 -3.25 6.26 9.36
C GLN A 93 -2.88 7.11 8.16
N VAL A 94 -2.02 6.61 7.25
CA VAL A 94 -1.59 7.35 6.07
C VAL A 94 -2.16 6.74 4.80
N ILE A 95 -1.79 5.50 4.46
CA ILE A 95 -2.21 4.89 3.18
C ILE A 95 -3.73 4.82 3.11
N LYS A 96 -4.37 4.10 4.03
CA LYS A 96 -5.83 3.92 4.02
C LYS A 96 -6.59 5.25 4.06
N ARG A 97 -6.15 6.20 4.89
CA ARG A 97 -6.78 7.52 4.98
C ARG A 97 -6.71 8.30 3.68
N LEU A 98 -5.55 8.30 3.01
CA LEU A 98 -5.37 8.99 1.74
C LEU A 98 -6.16 8.32 0.60
N LEU A 99 -6.16 6.99 0.54
CA LEU A 99 -6.91 6.24 -0.46
C LEU A 99 -8.42 6.42 -0.30
N ASN A 100 -8.91 6.51 0.92
CA ASN A 100 -10.33 6.68 1.22
C ASN A 100 -10.79 8.15 1.19
N TYR A 101 -10.07 9.01 0.47
CA TYR A 101 -10.44 10.40 0.28
C TYR A 101 -11.89 10.55 -0.20
N LYS A 102 -12.73 11.24 0.59
CA LYS A 102 -14.17 11.48 0.33
C LYS A 102 -14.99 10.23 -0.05
N LYS A 103 -14.51 9.03 0.27
CA LYS A 103 -15.24 7.78 -0.01
C LYS A 103 -16.18 7.39 1.12
N ASN A 104 -17.30 6.79 0.75
CA ASN A 104 -18.19 6.12 1.70
C ASN A 104 -17.66 4.71 2.06
N HIS A 105 -18.30 4.06 3.02
CA HIS A 105 -17.87 2.73 3.50
C HIS A 105 -17.99 1.62 2.45
N ILE A 106 -18.84 1.78 1.42
CA ILE A 106 -19.00 0.77 0.35
C ILE A 106 -17.83 0.79 -0.61
N THR A 107 -17.44 1.99 -1.09
CA THR A 107 -16.40 2.18 -2.13
C THR A 107 -14.99 2.32 -1.57
N SER A 108 -14.82 2.28 -0.26
CA SER A 108 -13.53 2.49 0.39
C SER A 108 -12.70 1.22 0.48
N LEU A 109 -11.37 1.38 0.48
CA LEU A 109 -10.43 0.31 0.85
C LEU A 109 -10.75 -0.19 2.27
N LYS A 110 -10.99 -1.49 2.38
CA LYS A 110 -11.29 -2.15 3.68
C LYS A 110 -10.00 -2.44 4.46
N THR A 111 -10.05 -2.35 5.78
CA THR A 111 -8.90 -2.68 6.63
C THR A 111 -8.45 -4.13 6.45
N LYS A 112 -9.38 -5.06 6.26
CA LYS A 112 -9.08 -6.48 6.01
C LYS A 112 -8.32 -6.74 4.72
N ASN A 113 -8.32 -5.79 3.79
CA ASN A 113 -7.61 -5.86 2.53
C ASN A 113 -6.19 -5.25 2.60
N ILE A 114 -5.72 -4.88 3.79
CA ILE A 114 -4.34 -4.46 4.03
C ILE A 114 -3.65 -5.59 4.78
N LEU A 115 -2.73 -6.27 4.11
CA LEU A 115 -2.08 -7.48 4.58
C LEU A 115 -0.62 -7.20 4.95
N PHE A 116 -0.13 -7.92 5.94
CA PHE A 116 1.22 -7.78 6.50
C PHE A 116 1.89 -9.15 6.59
N PRO A 117 3.23 -9.21 6.51
CA PRO A 117 3.96 -10.43 6.83
C PRO A 117 3.74 -10.82 8.31
N ASP A 118 3.67 -12.12 8.55
CA ASP A 118 3.59 -12.71 9.89
C ASP A 118 4.97 -13.18 10.32
N ILE A 119 5.45 -12.71 11.46
CA ILE A 119 6.76 -13.08 12.00
C ILE A 119 6.82 -14.56 12.43
N GLU A 120 5.69 -15.12 12.91
CA GLU A 120 5.63 -16.51 13.36
C GLU A 120 5.55 -17.49 12.19
N ASN A 121 4.99 -17.03 11.05
CA ASN A 121 4.86 -17.85 9.86
C ASN A 121 5.10 -17.03 8.57
N PRO A 122 6.34 -16.61 8.29
CA PRO A 122 6.65 -15.77 7.14
C PRO A 122 6.29 -16.43 5.80
N ASN A 123 6.40 -17.76 5.69
CA ASN A 123 6.03 -18.50 4.48
C ASN A 123 4.51 -18.49 4.19
N ALA A 124 3.67 -18.25 5.20
CA ALA A 124 2.23 -18.08 4.97
C ALA A 124 1.93 -16.84 4.13
N TYR A 125 2.75 -15.81 4.22
CA TYR A 125 2.56 -14.57 3.45
C TYR A 125 2.69 -14.80 1.95
N ASP A 126 3.70 -15.56 1.52
CA ASP A 126 3.85 -15.96 0.12
C ASP A 126 2.66 -16.79 -0.37
N SER A 127 2.15 -17.67 0.48
CA SER A 127 0.96 -18.48 0.16
C SER A 127 -0.29 -17.61 -0.01
N ILE A 128 -0.45 -16.58 0.81
CA ILE A 128 -1.54 -15.59 0.67
C ILE A 128 -1.40 -14.83 -0.65
N ILE A 129 -0.20 -14.34 -0.97
CA ILE A 129 0.06 -13.62 -2.23
C ILE A 129 -0.24 -14.52 -3.44
N LYS A 130 0.18 -15.79 -3.40
CA LYS A 130 -0.15 -16.76 -4.46
C LYS A 130 -1.66 -16.97 -4.62
N LYS A 131 -2.40 -17.12 -3.52
CA LYS A 131 -3.87 -17.25 -3.55
C LYS A 131 -4.57 -16.03 -4.12
N LEU A 132 -3.99 -14.86 -3.95
CA LEU A 132 -4.47 -13.62 -4.57
C LEU A 132 -4.14 -13.53 -6.08
N GLY A 133 -3.36 -14.47 -6.62
CA GLY A 133 -2.90 -14.46 -8.01
C GLY A 133 -1.66 -13.60 -8.25
N GLY A 134 -0.91 -13.31 -7.20
CA GLY A 134 0.30 -12.47 -7.24
C GLY A 134 0.02 -10.99 -7.01
N ILE A 135 1.07 -10.19 -7.12
CA ILE A 135 1.02 -8.72 -7.00
C ILE A 135 0.98 -8.13 -8.41
N ASP A 136 -0.03 -7.31 -8.70
CA ASP A 136 -0.22 -6.70 -10.03
C ASP A 136 0.79 -5.56 -10.30
N ILE A 137 1.01 -4.70 -9.32
CA ILE A 137 2.04 -3.65 -9.33
C ILE A 137 2.70 -3.62 -7.96
N PHE A 138 4.03 -3.54 -7.94
CA PHE A 138 4.79 -3.32 -6.72
C PHE A 138 5.41 -1.92 -6.75
N LEU A 139 5.06 -1.09 -5.76
CA LEU A 139 5.63 0.24 -5.60
C LEU A 139 6.98 0.12 -4.89
N LEU A 140 8.02 0.62 -5.51
CA LEU A 140 9.35 0.69 -4.91
C LEU A 140 9.72 2.15 -4.68
N ALA A 141 10.35 2.41 -3.56
CA ALA A 141 10.91 3.71 -3.23
C ALA A 141 12.41 3.58 -2.99
N SER A 142 13.20 4.43 -3.63
CA SER A 142 14.58 4.65 -3.22
C SER A 142 14.56 5.61 -2.03
N GLY A 143 15.08 5.18 -0.89
CA GLY A 143 15.23 6.04 0.27
C GLY A 143 16.13 7.24 -0.05
N SER A 144 15.91 8.36 0.65
CA SER A 144 16.88 9.46 0.63
C SER A 144 18.11 9.08 1.48
N SER A 145 19.25 9.69 1.18
CA SER A 145 20.49 9.51 1.97
C SER A 145 20.35 9.99 3.42
N ASP A 146 19.28 10.68 3.73
CA ASP A 146 19.01 11.30 5.03
C ASP A 146 18.10 10.44 5.93
N GLY A 147 17.85 9.18 5.59
CA GLY A 147 17.10 8.19 6.38
C GLY A 147 15.62 8.16 6.10
#